data_37df724ff17b690b3b126718e14e6f74
#
_entry.id   37df724ff17b690b3b126718e14e6f74
#
_cell.length_a   1.000
_cell.length_b   1.000
_cell.length_c   1.000
_cell.angle_alpha   90.00
_cell.angle_beta   90.00
_cell.angle_gamma   90.00
#
_symmetry.space_group_name_H-M   'P 1'
#
loop_
_entity.id
_entity.type
_entity.pdbx_description
1 polymer ?
#
loop_
_entity_poly.entity_id
_entity_poly.type
_entity_poly.pdbx_seq_one_letter_code
_entity_poly.pdbx_strand_id
1 'polypeptide(L)' 'MITINIDKAREIKKESLRQERKPLLEAQDVAYMRAQEAGEDTTAIIAEKVRLRNITMICDTAETVEDLKAIDINAS' A
#
# COMPACT_ATOMS: atom_id res chain seq x y z
N MET A 1 3.01 -33.26 7.29
CA MET A 1 3.44 -32.34 6.24
C MET A 1 2.83 -30.99 6.49
N ILE A 2 3.63 -29.96 6.45
CA ILE A 2 3.15 -28.59 6.67
C ILE A 2 2.66 -28.03 5.34
N THR A 3 1.39 -27.67 5.29
CA THR A 3 0.82 -27.02 4.11
C THR A 3 0.75 -25.51 4.35
N ILE A 4 1.33 -24.73 3.46
CA ILE A 4 1.27 -23.28 3.54
C ILE A 4 -0.10 -22.84 3.07
N ASN A 5 -0.84 -22.14 3.95
CA ASN A 5 -2.13 -21.56 3.59
C ASN A 5 -1.89 -20.19 2.99
N ILE A 6 -1.96 -20.10 1.67
CA ILE A 6 -1.71 -18.85 0.94
C ILE A 6 -2.75 -17.77 1.30
N ASP A 7 -3.97 -18.13 1.57
CA ASP A 7 -5.02 -17.17 1.94
C ASP A 7 -4.70 -16.52 3.27
N LYS A 8 -4.23 -17.29 4.24
CA LYS A 8 -3.81 -16.74 5.53
C LYS A 8 -2.58 -15.85 5.36
N ALA A 9 -1.62 -16.28 4.53
CA ALA A 9 -0.43 -15.47 4.23
C ALA A 9 -0.80 -14.14 3.58
N ARG A 10 -1.78 -14.14 2.67
CA ARG A 10 -2.29 -12.92 2.05
C ARG A 10 -2.90 -11.97 3.09
N GLU A 11 -3.69 -12.51 4.01
CA GLU A 11 -4.32 -11.69 5.06
C GLU A 11 -3.27 -11.07 5.99
N ILE A 12 -2.25 -11.82 6.37
CA ILE A 12 -1.16 -11.31 7.20
C ILE A 12 -0.42 -10.19 6.46
N LYS A 13 -0.13 -10.40 5.17
CA LYS A 13 0.56 -9.39 4.36
C LYS A 13 -0.29 -8.13 4.19
N LYS A 14 -1.58 -8.29 3.93
CA LYS A 14 -2.52 -7.18 3.81
C LYS A 14 -2.54 -6.35 5.09
N GLU A 15 -2.62 -7.00 6.25
CA GLU A 15 -2.64 -6.29 7.52
C GLU A 15 -1.34 -5.54 7.76
N SER A 16 -0.20 -6.17 7.46
CA SER A 16 1.10 -5.51 7.54
C SER A 16 1.16 -4.27 6.65
N LEU A 17 0.67 -4.38 5.41
CA LEU A 17 0.63 -3.26 4.48
C LEU A 17 -0.31 -2.14 4.94
N ARG A 18 -1.46 -2.50 5.53
CA ARG A 18 -2.38 -1.51 6.09
C ARG A 18 -1.72 -0.70 7.20
N GLN A 19 -0.98 -1.37 8.08
CA GLN A 19 -0.27 -0.69 9.16
C GLN A 19 0.84 0.20 8.63
N GLU A 20 1.59 -0.28 7.63
CA GLU A 20 2.67 0.50 7.02
C GLU A 20 2.14 1.71 6.23
N ARG A 21 1.01 1.55 5.53
CA ARG A 21 0.46 2.64 4.71
C ARG A 21 -0.21 3.74 5.52
N LYS A 22 -0.67 3.44 6.72
CA LYS A 22 -1.41 4.41 7.53
C LYS A 22 -0.64 5.73 7.72
N PRO A 23 0.60 5.72 8.25
CA PRO A 23 1.35 6.97 8.38
C PRO A 23 1.69 7.59 7.03
N LEU A 24 1.88 6.78 5.99
CA LEU A 24 2.18 7.29 4.66
C LEU A 24 0.98 8.01 4.05
N LEU A 25 -0.24 7.48 4.24
CA LEU A 25 -1.46 8.15 3.81
C LEU A 25 -1.69 9.44 4.57
N GLU A 26 -1.46 9.44 5.88
CA GLU A 26 -1.56 10.64 6.70
C GLU A 26 -0.61 11.73 6.21
N ALA A 27 0.63 11.35 5.87
CA ALA A 27 1.61 12.29 5.33
C ALA A 27 1.16 12.87 3.99
N GLN A 28 0.55 12.04 3.13
CA GLN A 28 0.02 12.51 1.84
C GLN A 28 -1.19 13.42 2.01
N ASP A 29 -2.04 13.17 3.02
CA ASP A 29 -3.16 14.06 3.32
C ASP A 29 -2.68 15.45 3.73
N VAL A 30 -1.63 15.52 4.55
CA VAL A 30 -1.02 16.79 4.93
C VAL A 30 -0.40 17.49 3.72
N ALA A 31 0.32 16.74 2.89
CA ALA A 31 0.93 17.28 1.67
C ALA A 31 -0.15 17.82 0.72
N TYR A 32 -1.27 17.15 0.60
CA TYR A 32 -2.39 17.58 -0.23
C TYR A 32 -2.96 18.92 0.25
N MET A 33 -3.20 19.04 1.56
CA MET A 33 -3.72 20.28 2.14
C MET A 33 -2.76 21.45 1.91
N ARG A 34 -1.46 21.23 2.12
CA ARG A 34 -0.44 22.26 1.91
C ARG A 34 -0.34 22.68 0.45
N ALA A 35 -0.41 21.70 -0.46
CA ALA A 35 -0.38 22.00 -1.90
C ALA A 35 -1.60 22.81 -2.32
N GLN A 36 -2.78 22.49 -1.81
CA GLN A 36 -4.00 23.26 -2.08
C GLN A 36 -3.88 24.70 -1.58
N GLU A 37 -3.39 24.87 -0.37
CA GLU A 37 -3.22 26.21 0.21
C GLU A 37 -2.21 27.04 -0.60
N ALA A 38 -1.17 26.40 -1.13
CA ALA A 38 -0.15 27.07 -1.94
C ALA A 38 -0.54 27.22 -3.42
N GLY A 39 -1.64 26.61 -3.84
CA GLY A 39 -2.06 26.61 -5.25
C GLY A 39 -1.19 25.74 -6.14
N GLU A 40 -0.54 24.72 -5.56
CA GLU A 40 0.32 23.80 -6.29
C GLU A 40 -0.47 22.64 -6.88
N ASP A 41 0.13 21.97 -7.89
CA ASP A 41 -0.46 20.78 -8.53
C ASP A 41 -0.45 19.62 -7.55
N THR A 42 -1.63 18.97 -7.38
CA THR A 42 -1.81 17.85 -6.47
C THR A 42 -1.83 16.49 -7.18
N THR A 43 -1.61 16.46 -8.49
CA THR A 43 -1.73 15.23 -9.31
C THR A 43 -0.85 14.11 -8.78
N ALA A 44 0.42 14.39 -8.50
CA ALA A 44 1.36 13.38 -7.98
C ALA A 44 0.94 12.87 -6.60
N ILE A 45 0.42 13.75 -5.76
CA ILE A 45 -0.04 13.39 -4.41
C ILE A 45 -1.25 12.47 -4.49
N ILE A 46 -2.20 12.79 -5.36
CA ILE A 46 -3.40 11.98 -5.59
C ILE A 46 -3.00 10.60 -6.11
N ALA A 47 -2.07 10.54 -7.07
CA ALA A 47 -1.58 9.27 -7.61
C ALA A 47 -0.94 8.40 -6.53
N GLU A 48 -0.15 8.99 -5.63
CA GLU A 48 0.48 8.27 -4.53
C GLU A 48 -0.58 7.76 -3.53
N LYS A 49 -1.60 8.54 -3.23
CA LYS A 49 -2.69 8.12 -2.34
C LYS A 49 -3.44 6.92 -2.93
N VAL A 50 -3.72 6.95 -4.24
CA VAL A 50 -4.38 5.83 -4.93
C VAL A 50 -3.49 4.59 -4.88
N ARG A 51 -2.20 4.72 -5.14
CA ARG A 51 -1.26 3.60 -5.07
C ARG A 51 -1.26 2.97 -3.67
N LEU A 52 -1.19 3.79 -2.62
CA LEU A 52 -1.17 3.30 -1.24
C LEU A 52 -2.49 2.63 -0.85
N ARG A 53 -3.63 3.16 -1.29
CA ARG A 53 -4.92 2.54 -1.03
C ARG A 53 -5.05 1.18 -1.69
N ASN A 54 -4.48 1.03 -2.90
CA ASN A 54 -4.61 -0.19 -3.69
C ASN A 54 -3.51 -1.21 -3.43
N ILE A 55 -2.52 -0.90 -2.57
CA ILE A 55 -1.37 -1.78 -2.35
C ILE A 55 -1.80 -3.18 -1.86
N THR A 56 -2.87 -3.27 -1.08
CA THR A 56 -3.36 -4.56 -0.60
C THR A 56 -3.96 -5.42 -1.69
N MET A 57 -4.41 -4.81 -2.78
CA MET A 57 -4.98 -5.56 -3.91
C MET A 57 -3.92 -6.39 -4.62
N ILE A 58 -2.66 -5.98 -4.58
CA ILE A 58 -1.55 -6.73 -5.15
C ILE A 58 -1.42 -8.10 -4.49
N CYS A 59 -1.75 -8.18 -3.20
CA CYS A 59 -1.72 -9.45 -2.47
C CYS A 59 -2.68 -10.48 -3.07
N ASP A 60 -3.80 -10.04 -3.63
CA ASP A 60 -4.79 -10.94 -4.23
C ASP A 60 -4.30 -11.57 -5.53
N THR A 61 -3.30 -10.96 -6.18
CA THR A 61 -2.70 -11.49 -7.40
C THR A 61 -1.49 -12.39 -7.12
N ALA A 62 -0.99 -12.40 -5.88
CA ALA A 62 0.14 -13.22 -5.51
C ALA A 62 -0.27 -14.70 -5.41
N GLU A 63 0.49 -15.59 -6.03
CA GLU A 63 0.20 -17.02 -6.05
C GLU A 63 1.05 -17.79 -5.05
N THR A 64 2.19 -17.24 -4.63
CA THR A 64 3.12 -17.91 -3.71
C THR A 64 3.49 -16.99 -2.56
N VAL A 65 4.07 -17.59 -1.51
CA VAL A 65 4.58 -16.81 -0.36
C VAL A 65 5.73 -15.90 -0.80
N GLU A 66 6.55 -16.36 -1.74
CA GLU A 66 7.64 -15.54 -2.29
C GLU A 66 7.10 -14.30 -2.99
N ASP A 67 6.00 -14.44 -3.73
CA ASP A 67 5.35 -13.29 -4.38
C ASP A 67 4.88 -12.27 -3.35
N LEU A 68 4.31 -12.75 -2.23
CA LEU A 68 3.87 -11.87 -1.14
C LEU A 68 5.04 -11.14 -0.50
N LYS A 69 6.16 -11.85 -0.29
CA LYS A 69 7.36 -11.25 0.31
C LYS A 69 7.97 -10.17 -0.61
N ALA A 70 7.78 -10.30 -1.90
CA ALA A 70 8.29 -9.33 -2.86
C ALA A 70 7.50 -8.02 -2.87
N ILE A 71 6.29 -8.01 -2.31
CA ILE A 71 5.46 -6.80 -2.24
C ILE A 71 6.05 -5.85 -1.19
N ASP A 72 6.46 -4.67 -1.64
CA ASP A 72 7.02 -3.63 -0.78
C ASP A 72 6.19 -2.37 -0.94
N ILE A 73 5.77 -1.77 0.17
CA ILE A 73 4.96 -0.56 0.16
C ILE A 73 5.69 0.61 -0.49
N ASN A 74 7.02 0.59 -0.48
CA ASN A 74 7.85 1.63 -1.09
C ASN A 74 8.18 1.34 -2.55
N ALA A 75 7.85 0.16 -3.06
CA ALA A 75 8.06 -0.20 -4.44
C ALA A 75 6.82 0.14 -5.26
N SER A 76 7.02 0.77 -6.36
CA SER A 76 5.93 1.12 -7.28
C SER A 76 5.69 0.00 -8.29
#